data_dee8d67f08666a1cbedb457e2342ae4c
#
_entry.id   dee8d67f08666a1cbedb457e2342ae4c
#
_cell.length_a   1.000
_cell.length_b   1.000
_cell.length_c   1.000
_cell.angle_alpha   90.00
_cell.angle_beta   90.00
_cell.angle_gamma   90.00
#
_symmetry.space_group_name_H-M   'P 1'
#
loop_
_entity.id
_entity.type
_entity.pdbx_description
1 polymer ?
#
loop_
_entity_poly.entity_id
_entity_poly.type
_entity_poly.pdbx_seq_one_letter_code
_entity_poly.pdbx_strand_id
1 'polypeptide(L)'
;LAAGTTMVLLIGPSPIGYLPIMVVGALIFVLGIDLVREALWDTWGRVNRLEYITILIIVVAMTLTDFVIGCLVGLALACIFFVMQTSRRNAVRSALSGAAARSTVRRHLTQRRFLDDVAKQTKILKLQGSLFFGTINSVESLVRKMLDLDEWHKNPISFLVMDFGLVQSVDFSAMEAMLRIRRMLRTRDVHLVFCGLSLDGDVAHSLQKADLWTDEANGLDVFATLNEALEWTEDEYIRGLYMFNLSMTAGALRPSSIAGQSTFRSIHPKPKPTVTYDEVDENPPRYEQLREAARRVTQDLQKGSNFMPGIPYENGASQQDTSAASISLL
;
A
#
# COMPACT_ATOMS: atom_id res chain seq x y z
N LEU A 1 5.20 54.01 -0.80
CA LEU A 1 6.34 53.77 -1.68
C LEU A 1 6.02 54.20 -3.14
N ALA A 2 4.96 53.70 -3.80
CA ALA A 2 4.61 54.02 -5.18
C ALA A 2 4.42 55.53 -5.42
N ALA A 3 3.70 56.24 -4.52
CA ALA A 3 3.53 57.71 -4.60
C ALA A 3 4.85 58.46 -4.51
N GLY A 4 5.77 58.03 -3.65
CA GLY A 4 7.09 58.65 -3.49
C GLY A 4 7.98 58.42 -4.73
N THR A 5 7.98 57.23 -5.27
CA THR A 5 8.72 56.92 -6.51
C THR A 5 8.17 57.68 -7.71
N THR A 6 6.85 57.81 -7.83
CA THR A 6 6.21 58.63 -8.87
C THR A 6 6.57 60.11 -8.75
N MET A 7 6.60 60.62 -7.53
CA MET A 7 7.00 62.02 -7.28
C MET A 7 8.46 62.28 -7.66
N VAL A 8 9.37 61.37 -7.30
CA VAL A 8 10.79 61.45 -7.70
C VAL A 8 10.96 61.36 -9.21
N LEU A 9 10.17 60.53 -9.88
CA LEU A 9 10.18 60.37 -11.34
C LEU A 9 9.72 61.64 -12.07
N LEU A 10 8.73 62.37 -11.50
CA LEU A 10 8.22 63.65 -12.03
C LEU A 10 9.22 64.80 -11.85
N ILE A 11 9.99 64.81 -10.73
CA ILE A 11 10.97 65.84 -10.43
C ILE A 11 12.27 65.65 -11.27
N GLY A 12 12.46 64.47 -11.84
CA GLY A 12 13.66 64.13 -12.63
C GLY A 12 14.91 63.84 -11.77
N PRO A 13 16.10 63.59 -12.43
CA PRO A 13 17.31 63.15 -11.74
C PRO A 13 18.01 64.22 -10.88
N SER A 14 17.52 65.44 -10.89
CA SER A 14 18.14 66.59 -10.18
C SER A 14 18.39 66.38 -8.67
N PRO A 15 17.47 65.76 -7.88
CA PRO A 15 17.71 65.48 -6.47
C PRO A 15 18.80 64.44 -6.20
N ILE A 16 19.05 63.54 -7.14
CA ILE A 16 20.04 62.47 -7.01
C ILE A 16 21.45 63.04 -6.97
N GLY A 17 21.72 64.12 -7.72
CA GLY A 17 23.00 64.80 -7.74
C GLY A 17 23.45 65.43 -6.43
N TYR A 18 22.54 65.67 -5.47
CA TYR A 18 22.85 66.17 -4.14
C TYR A 18 23.21 65.12 -3.12
N LEU A 19 22.98 63.82 -3.45
CA LEU A 19 23.30 62.71 -2.55
C LEU A 19 24.82 62.44 -2.57
N PRO A 20 25.53 62.54 -1.42
CA PRO A 20 26.92 62.14 -1.34
C PRO A 20 27.08 60.67 -1.68
N ILE A 21 28.04 60.38 -2.57
CA ILE A 21 28.34 58.99 -3.01
C ILE A 21 28.63 58.05 -1.80
N MET A 22 29.25 58.62 -0.75
CA MET A 22 29.50 57.89 0.51
C MET A 22 28.22 57.39 1.20
N VAL A 23 27.14 58.15 1.14
CA VAL A 23 25.85 57.76 1.74
C VAL A 23 25.22 56.61 0.97
N VAL A 24 25.27 56.67 -0.36
CA VAL A 24 24.77 55.61 -1.24
C VAL A 24 25.56 54.32 -1.03
N GLY A 25 26.90 54.42 -0.97
CA GLY A 25 27.79 53.29 -0.71
C GLY A 25 27.54 52.65 0.67
N ALA A 26 27.38 53.49 1.73
CA ALA A 26 27.07 52.98 3.06
C ALA A 26 25.71 52.27 3.12
N LEU A 27 24.71 52.79 2.40
CA LEU A 27 23.37 52.19 2.37
C LEU A 27 23.37 50.83 1.66
N ILE A 28 24.10 50.72 0.51
CA ILE A 28 24.27 49.44 -0.20
C ILE A 28 25.01 48.45 0.69
N PHE A 29 26.04 48.89 1.42
CA PHE A 29 26.83 48.01 2.29
C PHE A 29 26.00 47.47 3.46
N VAL A 30 25.23 48.33 4.12
CA VAL A 30 24.31 47.95 5.22
C VAL A 30 23.26 46.95 4.70
N LEU A 31 22.65 47.23 3.54
CA LEU A 31 21.69 46.33 2.91
C LEU A 31 22.31 44.99 2.60
N GLY A 32 23.55 44.95 2.09
CA GLY A 32 24.28 43.73 1.82
C GLY A 32 24.55 42.90 3.08
N ILE A 33 24.95 43.54 4.18
CA ILE A 33 25.13 42.88 5.48
C ILE A 33 23.81 42.29 5.99
N ASP A 34 22.72 43.05 5.91
CA ASP A 34 21.39 42.56 6.36
C ASP A 34 20.93 41.36 5.56
N LEU A 35 21.11 41.34 4.24
CA LEU A 35 20.80 40.19 3.40
C LEU A 35 21.64 38.95 3.74
N VAL A 36 22.95 39.14 3.96
CA VAL A 36 23.84 38.01 4.36
C VAL A 36 23.43 37.47 5.74
N ARG A 37 23.10 38.38 6.67
CA ARG A 37 22.64 38.01 8.00
C ARG A 37 21.33 37.21 7.94
N GLU A 38 20.36 37.66 7.17
CA GLU A 38 19.08 36.96 6.98
C GLU A 38 19.28 35.59 6.35
N ALA A 39 20.12 35.51 5.29
CA ALA A 39 20.37 34.26 4.57
C ALA A 39 21.15 33.24 5.39
N LEU A 40 22.16 33.66 6.16
CA LEU A 40 23.07 32.73 6.85
C LEU A 40 22.81 32.65 8.35
N TRP A 41 22.61 33.78 9.03
CA TRP A 41 22.50 33.80 10.50
C TRP A 41 21.10 33.47 10.99
N ASP A 42 20.07 34.08 10.44
CA ASP A 42 18.70 33.85 10.86
C ASP A 42 18.16 32.51 10.41
N THR A 43 18.76 31.92 9.38
CA THR A 43 18.43 30.63 8.85
C THR A 43 19.13 29.47 9.59
N TRP A 44 20.21 29.79 10.34
CA TRP A 44 20.94 28.82 11.15
C TRP A 44 20.04 28.19 12.22
N GLY A 45 19.87 26.87 12.18
CA GLY A 45 19.03 26.12 13.14
C GLY A 45 17.54 26.07 12.83
N ARG A 46 17.04 26.81 11.81
CA ARG A 46 15.65 26.74 11.36
C ARG A 46 15.43 25.73 10.22
N VAL A 47 16.49 25.48 9.44
CA VAL A 47 16.46 24.58 8.29
C VAL A 47 17.30 23.32 8.53
N ASN A 48 17.05 22.28 7.75
CA ASN A 48 17.84 21.06 7.79
C ASN A 48 19.30 21.33 7.40
N ARG A 49 20.24 20.55 7.92
CA ARG A 49 21.68 20.69 7.61
C ARG A 49 21.98 20.68 6.12
N LEU A 50 21.27 19.85 5.35
CA LEU A 50 21.44 19.78 3.90
C LEU A 50 20.96 21.03 3.18
N GLU A 51 19.82 21.59 3.61
CA GLU A 51 19.28 22.85 3.07
C GLU A 51 20.24 24.00 3.37
N TYR A 52 20.77 24.06 4.58
CA TYR A 52 21.74 25.09 4.97
C TYR A 52 23.01 25.02 4.12
N ILE A 53 23.54 23.82 3.87
CA ILE A 53 24.70 23.61 2.97
C ILE A 53 24.37 24.11 1.57
N THR A 54 23.18 23.86 1.07
CA THR A 54 22.74 24.33 -0.25
C THR A 54 22.72 25.87 -0.31
N ILE A 55 22.18 26.54 0.72
CA ILE A 55 22.18 28.00 0.82
C ILE A 55 23.62 28.55 0.83
N LEU A 56 24.50 27.92 1.62
CA LEU A 56 25.91 28.32 1.67
C LEU A 56 26.61 28.21 0.30
N ILE A 57 26.38 27.08 -0.41
CA ILE A 57 26.96 26.88 -1.77
C ILE A 57 26.44 27.96 -2.73
N ILE A 58 25.17 28.32 -2.68
CA ILE A 58 24.57 29.35 -3.53
C ILE A 58 25.22 30.72 -3.25
N VAL A 59 25.34 31.09 -1.98
CA VAL A 59 25.95 32.37 -1.56
C VAL A 59 27.42 32.43 -2.04
N VAL A 60 28.18 31.35 -1.85
CA VAL A 60 29.58 31.28 -2.33
C VAL A 60 29.66 31.34 -3.86
N ALA A 61 28.77 30.61 -4.56
CA ALA A 61 28.73 30.64 -6.02
C ALA A 61 28.44 32.06 -6.54
N MET A 62 27.44 32.76 -5.99
CA MET A 62 27.12 34.14 -6.37
C MET A 62 28.27 35.13 -6.09
N THR A 63 29.06 34.86 -5.04
CA THR A 63 30.19 35.76 -4.68
C THR A 63 31.40 35.52 -5.55
N LEU A 64 31.67 34.28 -5.99
CA LEU A 64 32.84 33.90 -6.78
C LEU A 64 32.63 34.05 -8.29
N THR A 65 31.38 34.00 -8.76
CA THR A 65 31.01 34.12 -10.16
C THR A 65 30.15 35.35 -10.38
N ASP A 66 29.36 35.37 -11.44
CA ASP A 66 28.38 36.42 -11.68
C ASP A 66 27.04 36.07 -11.03
N PHE A 67 26.23 37.08 -10.71
CA PHE A 67 24.88 36.94 -10.18
C PHE A 67 24.00 36.00 -11.01
N VAL A 68 24.08 36.09 -12.35
CA VAL A 68 23.28 35.26 -13.26
C VAL A 68 23.70 33.79 -13.15
N ILE A 69 25.01 33.51 -13.16
CA ILE A 69 25.54 32.16 -13.01
C ILE A 69 25.21 31.58 -11.66
N GLY A 70 25.36 32.37 -10.57
CA GLY A 70 24.97 31.96 -9.23
C GLY A 70 23.49 31.63 -9.10
N CYS A 71 22.62 32.40 -9.74
CA CYS A 71 21.19 32.15 -9.79
C CYS A 71 20.84 30.81 -10.51
N LEU A 72 21.48 30.53 -11.64
CA LEU A 72 21.29 29.27 -12.37
C LEU A 72 21.79 28.06 -11.58
N VAL A 73 22.94 28.17 -10.93
CA VAL A 73 23.49 27.14 -10.03
C VAL A 73 22.53 26.91 -8.86
N GLY A 74 22.03 27.99 -8.26
CA GLY A 74 21.05 27.94 -7.17
C GLY A 74 19.78 27.22 -7.57
N LEU A 75 19.23 27.55 -8.74
CA LEU A 75 18.04 26.89 -9.28
C LEU A 75 18.27 25.39 -9.52
N ALA A 76 19.41 25.02 -10.13
CA ALA A 76 19.76 23.62 -10.37
C ALA A 76 19.89 22.84 -9.04
N LEU A 77 20.60 23.41 -8.05
CA LEU A 77 20.73 22.79 -6.72
C LEU A 77 19.40 22.66 -5.99
N ALA A 78 18.54 23.68 -6.06
CA ALA A 78 17.20 23.64 -5.45
C ALA A 78 16.35 22.53 -6.08
N CYS A 79 16.39 22.35 -7.41
CA CYS A 79 15.71 21.27 -8.10
C CYS A 79 16.24 19.88 -7.66
N ILE A 80 17.54 19.71 -7.61
CA ILE A 80 18.18 18.45 -7.16
C ILE A 80 17.80 18.15 -5.72
N PHE A 81 17.87 19.16 -4.84
CA PHE A 81 17.50 19.02 -3.45
C PHE A 81 16.02 18.64 -3.28
N PHE A 82 15.14 19.32 -4.01
CA PHE A 82 13.70 18.99 -4.01
C PHE A 82 13.44 17.54 -4.44
N VAL A 83 14.07 17.07 -5.50
CA VAL A 83 13.96 15.68 -5.95
C VAL A 83 14.47 14.70 -4.88
N MET A 84 15.63 14.98 -4.28
CA MET A 84 16.17 14.12 -3.21
C MET A 84 15.27 14.09 -1.99
N GLN A 85 14.73 15.22 -1.55
CA GLN A 85 13.84 15.30 -0.40
C GLN A 85 12.52 14.55 -0.67
N THR A 86 11.97 14.70 -1.86
CA THR A 86 10.74 14.01 -2.26
C THR A 86 10.95 12.51 -2.38
N SER A 87 12.10 12.07 -2.93
CA SER A 87 12.47 10.65 -3.04
C SER A 87 12.67 9.95 -1.69
N ARG A 88 13.01 10.69 -0.64
CA ARG A 88 13.18 10.14 0.72
C ARG A 88 11.87 9.95 1.47
N ARG A 89 10.75 10.43 0.96
CA ARG A 89 9.45 10.21 1.58
C ARG A 89 9.07 8.74 1.45
N ASN A 90 8.69 8.14 2.58
CA ASN A 90 8.26 6.75 2.58
C ASN A 90 6.91 6.62 1.86
N ALA A 91 6.88 5.83 0.78
CA ALA A 91 5.65 5.45 0.10
C ALA A 91 4.76 4.57 0.99
N VAL A 92 5.35 3.78 1.88
CA VAL A 92 4.62 2.93 2.82
C VAL A 92 4.36 3.73 4.09
N ARG A 93 3.08 4.05 4.33
CA ARG A 93 2.61 4.70 5.56
C ARG A 93 2.62 3.74 6.74
N SER A 94 2.09 2.53 6.54
CA SER A 94 2.04 1.48 7.55
C SER A 94 1.93 0.12 6.90
N ALA A 95 2.57 -0.87 7.56
CA ALA A 95 2.44 -2.28 7.24
C ALA A 95 1.69 -2.94 8.40
N LEU A 96 0.50 -3.46 8.14
CA LEU A 96 -0.37 -4.07 9.13
C LEU A 96 -0.53 -5.56 8.82
N SER A 97 -0.89 -6.31 9.84
CA SER A 97 -1.33 -7.70 9.70
C SER A 97 -2.85 -7.75 9.71
N GLY A 98 -3.47 -8.72 9.05
CA GLY A 98 -4.90 -8.97 9.13
C GLY A 98 -5.41 -9.26 10.56
N ALA A 99 -4.51 -9.61 11.48
CA ALA A 99 -4.85 -9.68 12.90
C ALA A 99 -5.13 -8.31 13.53
N ALA A 100 -4.46 -7.24 13.01
CA ALA A 100 -4.61 -5.87 13.51
C ALA A 100 -5.72 -5.10 12.77
N ALA A 101 -6.03 -5.47 11.53
CA ALA A 101 -7.07 -4.82 10.73
C ALA A 101 -7.99 -5.90 10.13
N ARG A 102 -9.28 -5.82 10.43
CA ARG A 102 -10.31 -6.77 10.02
C ARG A 102 -11.45 -6.08 9.31
N SER A 103 -12.25 -6.86 8.59
CA SER A 103 -13.51 -6.37 8.04
C SER A 103 -14.51 -6.02 9.14
N THR A 104 -15.45 -5.15 8.83
CA THR A 104 -16.53 -4.77 9.75
C THR A 104 -17.64 -5.82 9.82
N VAL A 105 -17.55 -6.89 9.04
CA VAL A 105 -18.56 -7.94 8.95
C VAL A 105 -18.58 -8.78 10.23
N ARG A 106 -19.78 -8.98 10.76
CA ARG A 106 -19.98 -9.84 11.94
C ARG A 106 -20.01 -11.30 11.52
N ARG A 107 -19.04 -12.07 11.98
CA ARG A 107 -18.90 -13.49 11.71
C ARG A 107 -19.34 -14.34 12.90
N HIS A 108 -19.76 -15.57 12.63
CA HIS A 108 -20.07 -16.56 13.68
C HIS A 108 -18.79 -16.85 14.50
N LEU A 109 -18.95 -17.20 15.79
CA LEU A 109 -17.83 -17.42 16.71
C LEU A 109 -16.80 -18.44 16.19
N THR A 110 -17.24 -19.50 15.55
CA THR A 110 -16.39 -20.54 14.97
C THR A 110 -15.52 -20.01 13.83
N GLN A 111 -16.12 -19.26 12.90
CA GLN A 111 -15.43 -18.61 11.80
C GLN A 111 -14.43 -17.56 12.31
N ARG A 112 -14.84 -16.82 13.35
CA ARG A 112 -14.00 -15.80 13.96
C ARG A 112 -12.74 -16.41 14.59
N ARG A 113 -12.87 -17.52 15.34
CA ARG A 113 -11.70 -18.22 15.91
C ARG A 113 -10.75 -18.71 14.82
N PHE A 114 -11.28 -19.29 13.74
CA PHE A 114 -10.47 -19.70 12.61
C PHE A 114 -9.73 -18.51 11.96
N LEU A 115 -10.45 -17.41 11.73
CA LEU A 115 -9.84 -16.19 11.19
C LEU A 115 -8.80 -15.58 12.13
N ASP A 116 -8.94 -15.70 13.46
CA ASP A 116 -7.93 -15.25 14.43
C ASP A 116 -6.60 -15.98 14.25
N ASP A 117 -6.64 -17.27 13.94
CA ASP A 117 -5.46 -18.09 13.72
C ASP A 117 -4.76 -17.77 12.38
N VAL A 118 -5.56 -17.58 11.32
CA VAL A 118 -5.02 -17.40 9.94
C VAL A 118 -4.78 -15.96 9.54
N ALA A 119 -5.33 -14.99 10.25
CA ALA A 119 -5.27 -13.57 9.92
C ALA A 119 -3.83 -13.01 9.80
N LYS A 120 -2.85 -13.65 10.46
CA LYS A 120 -1.44 -13.27 10.36
C LYS A 120 -0.86 -13.45 8.97
N GLN A 121 -1.46 -14.33 8.17
CA GLN A 121 -1.06 -14.60 6.79
C GLN A 121 -1.54 -13.54 5.79
N THR A 122 -2.39 -12.60 6.21
CA THR A 122 -2.75 -11.42 5.43
C THR A 122 -1.86 -10.25 5.83
N LYS A 123 -1.18 -9.63 4.87
CA LYS A 123 -0.41 -8.38 5.07
C LYS A 123 -1.09 -7.25 4.32
N ILE A 124 -1.15 -6.10 4.98
CA ILE A 124 -1.80 -4.90 4.46
C ILE A 124 -0.75 -3.80 4.41
N LEU A 125 -0.46 -3.30 3.21
CA LEU A 125 0.43 -2.17 2.99
C LEU A 125 -0.40 -0.94 2.64
N LYS A 126 -0.45 0.04 3.52
CA LYS A 126 -1.07 1.33 3.24
C LYS A 126 -0.05 2.22 2.56
N LEU A 127 -0.32 2.59 1.31
CA LEU A 127 0.53 3.44 0.50
C LEU A 127 0.09 4.90 0.62
N GLN A 128 1.01 5.84 0.37
CA GLN A 128 0.71 7.27 0.43
C GLN A 128 1.56 8.10 -0.54
N GLY A 129 1.02 9.26 -0.95
CA GLY A 129 1.71 10.25 -1.76
C GLY A 129 1.88 9.81 -3.21
N SER A 130 2.90 10.33 -3.89
CA SER A 130 3.20 9.99 -5.28
C SER A 130 4.14 8.79 -5.33
N LEU A 131 3.74 7.78 -6.09
CA LEU A 131 4.56 6.60 -6.36
C LEU A 131 5.35 6.83 -7.64
N PHE A 132 6.65 6.97 -7.50
CA PHE A 132 7.59 7.15 -8.60
C PHE A 132 8.87 6.35 -8.30
N PHE A 133 9.76 6.33 -9.26
CA PHE A 133 11.01 5.55 -9.20
C PHE A 133 11.72 5.65 -7.83
N GLY A 134 11.76 6.84 -7.21
CA GLY A 134 12.45 7.05 -5.93
C GLY A 134 11.72 6.44 -4.72
N THR A 135 10.39 6.48 -4.71
CA THR A 135 9.57 6.02 -3.58
C THR A 135 9.18 4.55 -3.69
N ILE A 136 8.99 4.03 -4.91
CA ILE A 136 8.52 2.65 -5.13
C ILE A 136 9.54 1.60 -4.69
N ASN A 137 10.82 1.92 -4.74
CA ASN A 137 11.89 1.02 -4.29
C ASN A 137 11.74 0.62 -2.81
N SER A 138 11.17 1.51 -1.98
CA SER A 138 10.89 1.19 -0.58
C SER A 138 9.79 0.13 -0.44
N VAL A 139 8.77 0.17 -1.31
CA VAL A 139 7.70 -0.84 -1.36
C VAL A 139 8.25 -2.17 -1.85
N GLU A 140 9.02 -2.16 -2.97
CA GLU A 140 9.61 -3.37 -3.53
C GLU A 140 10.57 -4.05 -2.54
N SER A 141 11.43 -3.28 -1.85
CA SER A 141 12.36 -3.82 -0.85
C SER A 141 11.64 -4.41 0.36
N LEU A 142 10.54 -3.78 0.80
CA LEU A 142 9.72 -4.30 1.89
C LEU A 142 9.04 -5.61 1.51
N VAL A 143 8.46 -5.69 0.31
CA VAL A 143 7.84 -6.94 -0.19
C VAL A 143 8.90 -8.03 -0.33
N ARG A 144 10.07 -7.71 -0.91
CA ARG A 144 11.19 -8.65 -1.02
C ARG A 144 11.61 -9.20 0.33
N LYS A 145 11.71 -8.34 1.35
CA LYS A 145 12.02 -8.75 2.72
C LYS A 145 10.96 -9.68 3.32
N MET A 146 9.67 -9.43 3.03
CA MET A 146 8.57 -10.30 3.47
C MET A 146 8.59 -11.68 2.80
N LEU A 147 9.16 -11.78 1.59
CA LEU A 147 9.28 -13.01 0.82
C LEU A 147 10.63 -13.71 1.02
N ASP A 148 11.53 -13.14 1.82
CA ASP A 148 12.80 -13.75 2.15
C ASP A 148 12.59 -15.05 2.93
N LEU A 149 13.45 -16.06 2.71
CA LEU A 149 13.26 -17.42 3.21
C LEU A 149 13.12 -17.45 4.74
N ASP A 150 13.94 -16.69 5.44
CA ASP A 150 13.95 -16.65 6.92
C ASP A 150 12.66 -16.08 7.50
N GLU A 151 12.13 -15.02 6.86
CA GLU A 151 10.86 -14.38 7.29
C GLU A 151 9.66 -15.18 6.82
N TRP A 152 9.73 -15.76 5.63
CA TRP A 152 8.68 -16.59 5.03
C TRP A 152 8.36 -17.82 5.87
N HIS A 153 9.37 -18.52 6.42
CA HIS A 153 9.14 -19.68 7.28
C HIS A 153 8.50 -19.30 8.62
N LYS A 154 8.80 -18.10 9.13
CA LYS A 154 8.22 -17.61 10.38
C LYS A 154 6.80 -17.07 10.21
N ASN A 155 6.58 -16.32 9.15
CA ASN A 155 5.35 -15.57 8.87
C ASN A 155 4.93 -15.74 7.41
N PRO A 156 4.43 -16.92 7.02
CA PRO A 156 3.99 -17.16 5.65
C PRO A 156 2.82 -16.25 5.29
N ILE A 157 2.81 -15.73 4.06
CA ILE A 157 1.81 -14.78 3.59
C ILE A 157 0.95 -15.47 2.52
N SER A 158 -0.37 -15.36 2.63
CA SER A 158 -1.34 -15.81 1.63
C SER A 158 -1.88 -14.67 0.80
N PHE A 159 -2.16 -13.53 1.43
CA PHE A 159 -2.70 -12.33 0.79
C PHE A 159 -1.85 -11.11 1.11
N LEU A 160 -1.53 -10.34 0.07
CA LEU A 160 -0.94 -9.01 0.19
C LEU A 160 -1.94 -7.98 -0.31
N VAL A 161 -2.49 -7.18 0.61
CA VAL A 161 -3.44 -6.10 0.32
C VAL A 161 -2.66 -4.79 0.23
N MET A 162 -2.75 -4.09 -0.90
CA MET A 162 -2.16 -2.77 -1.09
C MET A 162 -3.26 -1.71 -1.16
N ASP A 163 -3.26 -0.79 -0.19
CA ASP A 163 -4.23 0.29 -0.07
C ASP A 163 -3.69 1.56 -0.73
N PHE A 164 -4.35 1.98 -1.81
CA PHE A 164 -4.04 3.16 -2.61
C PHE A 164 -4.86 4.39 -2.22
N GLY A 165 -5.69 4.33 -1.19
CA GLY A 165 -6.59 5.42 -0.83
C GLY A 165 -5.93 6.78 -0.55
N LEU A 166 -4.62 6.80 -0.27
CA LEU A 166 -3.83 8.02 -0.07
C LEU A 166 -2.76 8.23 -1.16
N VAL A 167 -2.81 7.46 -2.23
CA VAL A 167 -1.90 7.61 -3.38
C VAL A 167 -2.45 8.68 -4.32
N GLN A 168 -1.63 9.66 -4.64
CA GLN A 168 -2.01 10.80 -5.48
C GLN A 168 -1.72 10.56 -6.96
N SER A 169 -0.60 9.92 -7.25
CA SER A 169 -0.17 9.65 -8.62
C SER A 169 0.75 8.43 -8.68
N VAL A 170 0.78 7.78 -9.85
CA VAL A 170 1.65 6.64 -10.13
C VAL A 170 2.32 6.90 -11.46
N ASP A 171 3.66 6.88 -11.51
CA ASP A 171 4.42 7.02 -12.74
C ASP A 171 4.67 5.66 -13.42
N PHE A 172 5.23 5.70 -14.63
CA PHE A 172 5.55 4.50 -15.40
C PHE A 172 6.53 3.57 -14.67
N SER A 173 7.54 4.14 -14.01
CA SER A 173 8.54 3.34 -13.28
C SER A 173 7.93 2.62 -12.07
N ALA A 174 6.97 3.26 -11.39
CA ALA A 174 6.23 2.63 -10.30
C ALA A 174 5.32 1.50 -10.82
N MET A 175 4.70 1.67 -11.98
CA MET A 175 3.91 0.60 -12.62
C MET A 175 4.78 -0.62 -12.96
N GLU A 176 5.95 -0.42 -13.54
CA GLU A 176 6.90 -1.52 -13.80
C GLU A 176 7.35 -2.22 -12.51
N ALA A 177 7.59 -1.46 -11.43
CA ALA A 177 7.91 -2.04 -10.14
C ALA A 177 6.75 -2.87 -9.57
N MET A 178 5.50 -2.42 -9.72
CA MET A 178 4.32 -3.19 -9.35
C MET A 178 4.20 -4.50 -10.14
N LEU A 179 4.52 -4.49 -11.44
CA LEU A 179 4.61 -5.72 -12.24
C LEU A 179 5.71 -6.68 -11.72
N ARG A 180 6.86 -6.14 -11.29
CA ARG A 180 7.92 -6.97 -10.67
C ARG A 180 7.46 -7.55 -9.33
N ILE A 181 6.81 -6.74 -8.48
CA ILE A 181 6.23 -7.18 -7.21
C ILE A 181 5.21 -8.30 -7.45
N ARG A 182 4.28 -8.11 -8.40
CA ARG A 182 3.29 -9.14 -8.77
C ARG A 182 3.95 -10.44 -9.20
N ARG A 183 5.01 -10.41 -10.01
CA ARG A 183 5.75 -11.61 -10.41
C ARG A 183 6.40 -12.30 -9.20
N MET A 184 7.04 -11.54 -8.29
CA MET A 184 7.63 -12.10 -7.07
C MET A 184 6.59 -12.77 -6.16
N LEU A 185 5.42 -12.14 -5.98
CA LEU A 185 4.32 -12.70 -5.20
C LEU A 185 3.80 -14.00 -5.81
N ARG A 186 3.68 -14.02 -7.15
CA ARG A 186 3.20 -15.18 -7.89
C ARG A 186 4.13 -16.40 -7.77
N THR A 187 5.46 -16.21 -7.71
CA THR A 187 6.41 -17.32 -7.49
C THR A 187 6.23 -17.98 -6.13
N ARG A 188 5.73 -17.25 -5.15
CA ARG A 188 5.43 -17.74 -3.80
C ARG A 188 3.95 -18.06 -3.59
N ASP A 189 3.13 -17.98 -4.65
CA ASP A 189 1.69 -18.24 -4.62
C ASP A 189 0.95 -17.30 -3.62
N VAL A 190 1.42 -16.05 -3.50
CA VAL A 190 0.78 -15.00 -2.71
C VAL A 190 -0.17 -14.25 -3.61
N HIS A 191 -1.43 -14.13 -3.17
CA HIS A 191 -2.45 -13.39 -3.89
C HIS A 191 -2.33 -11.89 -3.61
N LEU A 192 -2.33 -11.08 -4.68
CA LEU A 192 -2.23 -9.63 -4.59
C LEU A 192 -3.61 -9.01 -4.70
N VAL A 193 -3.94 -8.11 -3.78
CA VAL A 193 -5.22 -7.39 -3.73
C VAL A 193 -4.96 -5.89 -3.71
N PHE A 194 -5.59 -5.15 -4.59
CA PHE A 194 -5.59 -3.69 -4.58
C PHE A 194 -6.89 -3.14 -4.02
N CYS A 195 -6.80 -2.08 -3.23
CA CYS A 195 -7.99 -1.40 -2.72
C CYS A 195 -7.77 0.11 -2.59
N GLY A 196 -8.86 0.84 -2.34
CA GLY A 196 -8.81 2.29 -2.23
C GLY A 196 -8.65 3.01 -3.57
N LEU A 197 -8.97 2.34 -4.69
CA LEU A 197 -8.90 2.89 -6.04
C LEU A 197 -10.26 3.42 -6.47
N SER A 198 -10.31 4.68 -6.88
CA SER A 198 -11.46 5.21 -7.61
C SER A 198 -11.36 4.76 -9.07
N LEU A 199 -12.40 4.12 -9.59
CA LEU A 199 -12.44 3.60 -10.96
C LEU A 199 -12.18 4.68 -12.02
N ASP A 200 -12.63 5.91 -11.75
CA ASP A 200 -12.48 7.07 -12.63
C ASP A 200 -11.21 7.89 -12.32
N GLY A 201 -10.38 7.43 -11.41
CA GLY A 201 -9.18 8.15 -10.97
C GLY A 201 -7.97 7.94 -11.88
N ASP A 202 -7.08 8.93 -11.94
CA ASP A 202 -5.83 8.90 -12.71
C ASP A 202 -4.94 7.69 -12.35
N VAL A 203 -4.95 7.28 -11.08
CA VAL A 203 -4.19 6.13 -10.59
C VAL A 203 -4.75 4.84 -11.19
N ALA A 204 -6.08 4.67 -11.21
CA ALA A 204 -6.74 3.52 -11.80
C ALA A 204 -6.46 3.43 -13.31
N HIS A 205 -6.61 4.54 -14.04
CA HIS A 205 -6.27 4.62 -15.46
C HIS A 205 -4.80 4.26 -15.74
N SER A 206 -3.88 4.71 -14.89
CA SER A 206 -2.45 4.39 -15.03
C SER A 206 -2.20 2.89 -14.85
N LEU A 207 -2.83 2.26 -13.85
CA LEU A 207 -2.72 0.83 -13.58
C LEU A 207 -3.36 -0.02 -14.69
N GLN A 208 -4.48 0.44 -15.29
CA GLN A 208 -5.11 -0.22 -16.44
C GLN A 208 -4.21 -0.20 -17.67
N LYS A 209 -3.59 0.95 -17.99
CA LYS A 209 -2.66 1.08 -19.12
C LYS A 209 -1.43 0.18 -19.02
N ALA A 210 -1.07 -0.23 -17.82
CA ALA A 210 0.08 -1.10 -17.56
C ALA A 210 -0.28 -2.60 -17.55
N ASP A 211 -1.49 -3.00 -18.02
CA ASP A 211 -2.00 -4.38 -17.97
C ASP A 211 -1.99 -5.00 -16.55
N LEU A 212 -1.93 -4.16 -15.52
CA LEU A 212 -2.00 -4.62 -14.13
C LEU A 212 -3.41 -5.04 -13.73
N TRP A 213 -4.44 -4.51 -14.42
CA TRP A 213 -5.85 -4.69 -14.09
C TRP A 213 -6.58 -5.70 -14.95
N THR A 214 -6.06 -6.03 -16.15
CA THR A 214 -6.83 -6.69 -17.21
C THR A 214 -7.00 -8.20 -17.03
N ASP A 215 -6.36 -8.79 -16.02
CA ASP A 215 -6.26 -10.25 -15.88
C ASP A 215 -6.83 -10.74 -14.54
N GLU A 216 -8.15 -10.88 -14.44
CA GLU A 216 -8.81 -11.61 -13.34
C GLU A 216 -8.26 -13.05 -13.20
N ALA A 217 -7.86 -13.65 -14.32
CA ALA A 217 -7.21 -14.97 -14.35
C ALA A 217 -5.81 -15.01 -13.72
N ASN A 218 -5.20 -13.86 -13.45
CA ASN A 218 -3.80 -13.73 -13.04
C ASN A 218 -3.58 -13.44 -11.54
N GLY A 219 -4.59 -13.58 -10.69
CA GLY A 219 -4.44 -13.48 -9.23
C GLY A 219 -4.27 -12.06 -8.71
N LEU A 220 -4.94 -11.08 -9.33
CA LEU A 220 -5.09 -9.72 -8.85
C LEU A 220 -6.58 -9.39 -8.76
N ASP A 221 -7.04 -9.01 -7.57
CA ASP A 221 -8.37 -8.50 -7.34
C ASP A 221 -8.31 -7.03 -6.92
N VAL A 222 -9.33 -6.26 -7.31
CA VAL A 222 -9.39 -4.82 -7.07
C VAL A 222 -10.71 -4.46 -6.40
N PHE A 223 -10.64 -3.70 -5.31
CA PHE A 223 -11.78 -3.29 -4.52
C PHE A 223 -11.81 -1.77 -4.32
N ALA A 224 -12.99 -1.20 -4.22
CA ALA A 224 -13.15 0.23 -3.99
C ALA A 224 -12.67 0.63 -2.59
N THR A 225 -12.88 -0.21 -1.58
CA THR A 225 -12.53 0.09 -0.19
C THR A 225 -11.65 -1.00 0.44
N LEU A 226 -10.86 -0.61 1.45
CA LEU A 226 -10.08 -1.56 2.23
C LEU A 226 -10.99 -2.57 2.96
N ASN A 227 -12.18 -2.15 3.39
CA ASN A 227 -13.11 -3.03 4.09
C ASN A 227 -13.60 -4.17 3.18
N GLU A 228 -13.96 -3.87 1.92
CA GLU A 228 -14.35 -4.88 0.93
C GLU A 228 -13.21 -5.86 0.62
N ALA A 229 -11.99 -5.34 0.46
CA ALA A 229 -10.81 -6.18 0.25
C ALA A 229 -10.55 -7.13 1.42
N LEU A 230 -10.70 -6.65 2.67
CA LEU A 230 -10.56 -7.49 3.86
C LEU A 230 -11.69 -8.51 3.98
N GLU A 231 -12.92 -8.11 3.70
CA GLU A 231 -14.09 -9.00 3.69
C GLU A 231 -13.86 -10.15 2.69
N TRP A 232 -13.44 -9.82 1.48
CA TRP A 232 -13.15 -10.79 0.44
C TRP A 232 -12.02 -11.76 0.85
N THR A 233 -10.92 -11.26 1.43
CA THR A 233 -9.82 -12.12 1.91
C THR A 233 -10.26 -13.05 3.04
N GLU A 234 -11.11 -12.57 3.95
CA GLU A 234 -11.71 -13.38 5.03
C GLU A 234 -12.66 -14.46 4.46
N ASP A 235 -13.46 -14.11 3.44
CA ASP A 235 -14.35 -15.05 2.77
C ASP A 235 -13.59 -16.17 2.05
N GLU A 236 -12.45 -15.84 1.43
CA GLU A 236 -11.59 -16.84 0.81
C GLU A 236 -11.02 -17.83 1.84
N TYR A 237 -10.59 -17.35 3.01
CA TYR A 237 -10.18 -18.25 4.10
C TYR A 237 -11.33 -19.13 4.58
N ILE A 238 -12.52 -18.57 4.78
CA ILE A 238 -13.72 -19.31 5.21
C ILE A 238 -14.13 -20.34 4.15
N ARG A 239 -14.08 -19.98 2.86
CA ARG A 239 -14.31 -20.92 1.75
C ARG A 239 -13.35 -22.09 1.80
N GLY A 240 -12.06 -21.82 2.03
CA GLY A 240 -11.04 -22.84 2.23
C GLY A 240 -11.36 -23.79 3.42
N LEU A 241 -11.85 -23.23 4.54
CA LEU A 241 -12.29 -24.02 5.69
C LEU A 241 -13.45 -24.96 5.34
N TYR A 242 -14.47 -24.46 4.62
CA TYR A 242 -15.61 -25.28 4.22
C TYR A 242 -15.20 -26.41 3.25
N MET A 243 -14.35 -26.11 2.29
CA MET A 243 -13.83 -27.11 1.34
C MET A 243 -13.01 -28.19 2.05
N PHE A 244 -12.20 -27.79 3.06
CA PHE A 244 -11.47 -28.74 3.89
C PHE A 244 -12.41 -29.68 4.67
N ASN A 245 -13.46 -29.13 5.32
CA ASN A 245 -14.43 -29.92 6.05
C ASN A 245 -15.20 -30.89 5.15
N LEU A 246 -15.61 -30.44 3.96
CA LEU A 246 -16.26 -31.31 2.96
C LEU A 246 -15.35 -32.46 2.53
N SER A 247 -14.05 -32.20 2.32
CA SER A 247 -13.08 -33.23 1.94
C SER A 247 -12.87 -34.26 3.04
N MET A 248 -12.86 -33.82 4.30
CA MET A 248 -12.77 -34.73 5.46
C MET A 248 -14.02 -35.61 5.59
N THR A 249 -15.21 -35.03 5.39
CA THR A 249 -16.47 -35.79 5.44
C THR A 249 -16.60 -36.76 4.26
N ALA A 250 -16.21 -36.36 3.06
CA ALA A 250 -16.19 -37.23 1.87
C ALA A 250 -15.11 -38.32 1.95
N GLY A 251 -13.97 -38.04 2.58
CA GLY A 251 -12.89 -39.00 2.83
C GLY A 251 -13.24 -40.03 3.89
N ALA A 252 -14.12 -39.73 4.84
CA ALA A 252 -14.65 -40.69 5.81
C ALA A 252 -15.57 -41.75 5.16
N LEU A 253 -16.09 -41.48 3.95
CA LEU A 253 -16.92 -42.37 3.16
C LEU A 253 -16.12 -43.20 2.14
N ARG A 254 -14.82 -42.97 1.96
CA ARG A 254 -13.91 -43.76 1.12
C ARG A 254 -12.54 -43.91 1.79
N PRO A 255 -12.09 -45.13 2.15
CA PRO A 255 -10.72 -45.34 2.63
C PRO A 255 -9.78 -45.42 1.44
N SER A 256 -9.19 -44.34 0.99
CA SER A 256 -7.98 -44.33 0.18
C SER A 256 -7.33 -42.94 0.09
N SER A 257 -6.19 -42.88 0.46
CA SER A 257 -4.95 -42.16 0.63
C SER A 257 -4.58 -40.99 -0.29
N ILE A 258 -5.46 -40.22 -0.94
CA ILE A 258 -4.99 -39.14 -1.86
C ILE A 258 -5.78 -37.82 -1.72
N ALA A 259 -6.86 -37.74 -0.95
CA ALA A 259 -7.76 -36.57 -0.96
C ALA A 259 -7.32 -35.37 -0.11
N GLY A 260 -6.28 -35.48 0.69
CA GLY A 260 -5.90 -34.41 1.65
C GLY A 260 -4.99 -33.31 1.11
N GLN A 261 -4.33 -33.52 -0.03
CA GLN A 261 -3.32 -32.58 -0.54
C GLN A 261 -3.84 -31.54 -1.53
N SER A 262 -5.00 -31.79 -2.16
CA SER A 262 -5.50 -30.93 -3.24
C SER A 262 -6.45 -29.80 -2.82
N THR A 263 -7.03 -29.87 -1.62
CA THR A 263 -8.19 -29.03 -1.27
C THR A 263 -7.84 -27.59 -0.90
N PHE A 264 -6.69 -27.35 -0.27
CA PHE A 264 -6.20 -25.98 0.00
C PHE A 264 -5.40 -25.40 -1.19
N ARG A 265 -5.00 -26.23 -2.15
CA ARG A 265 -4.27 -25.78 -3.34
C ARG A 265 -5.18 -25.17 -4.40
N SER A 266 -6.50 -25.37 -4.33
CA SER A 266 -7.48 -24.95 -5.33
C SER A 266 -8.35 -23.76 -4.92
N ILE A 267 -7.92 -22.97 -3.93
CA ILE A 267 -8.62 -21.72 -3.59
C ILE A 267 -8.60 -20.73 -4.77
N HIS A 268 -7.61 -20.87 -5.66
CA HIS A 268 -7.54 -20.16 -6.92
C HIS A 268 -7.39 -21.14 -8.08
N PRO A 269 -8.25 -21.09 -9.13
CA PRO A 269 -8.02 -21.88 -10.35
C PRO A 269 -6.74 -21.37 -11.00
N LYS A 270 -5.64 -22.13 -10.88
CA LYS A 270 -4.37 -21.79 -11.53
C LYS A 270 -4.42 -22.06 -13.01
N PRO A 271 -3.95 -21.14 -13.86
CA PRO A 271 -3.32 -21.51 -15.10
C PRO A 271 -2.02 -22.25 -14.74
N LYS A 272 -1.83 -23.47 -15.27
CA LYS A 272 -0.61 -24.26 -15.05
C LYS A 272 0.60 -23.42 -15.47
N PRO A 273 1.58 -23.11 -14.59
CA PRO A 273 2.82 -22.50 -15.04
C PRO A 273 3.63 -23.54 -15.81
N THR A 274 3.97 -23.19 -17.05
CA THR A 274 4.88 -23.97 -17.91
C THR A 274 6.34 -23.62 -17.56
N VAL A 275 6.69 -23.58 -16.28
CA VAL A 275 8.07 -23.33 -15.85
C VAL A 275 8.45 -24.40 -14.86
N THR A 276 9.42 -25.21 -15.27
CA THR A 276 10.11 -26.21 -14.45
C THR A 276 10.88 -25.45 -13.37
N TYR A 277 10.37 -25.46 -12.13
CA TYR A 277 11.10 -24.97 -10.97
C TYR A 277 11.71 -26.15 -10.26
N ASP A 278 13.04 -26.14 -10.16
CA ASP A 278 13.78 -27.02 -9.28
C ASP A 278 13.32 -26.79 -7.82
N GLU A 279 12.93 -27.88 -7.16
CA GLU A 279 12.67 -28.00 -5.72
C GLU A 279 11.89 -26.86 -5.06
N VAL A 280 10.66 -26.64 -5.46
CA VAL A 280 9.70 -25.92 -4.63
C VAL A 280 9.10 -26.93 -3.65
N ASP A 281 9.36 -26.69 -2.36
CA ASP A 281 8.78 -27.39 -1.23
C ASP A 281 7.31 -27.75 -1.52
N GLU A 282 6.98 -29.04 -1.65
CA GLU A 282 5.65 -29.51 -2.07
C GLU A 282 4.52 -29.08 -1.13
N ASN A 283 4.87 -28.62 0.11
CA ASN A 283 3.95 -28.10 1.11
C ASN A 283 4.49 -26.81 1.75
N PRO A 284 4.21 -25.63 1.18
CA PRO A 284 4.60 -24.38 1.83
C PRO A 284 4.00 -24.27 3.25
N PRO A 285 4.76 -23.75 4.23
CA PRO A 285 4.40 -23.73 5.67
C PRO A 285 3.03 -23.08 5.96
N ARG A 286 2.53 -22.23 5.10
CA ARG A 286 1.19 -21.61 5.20
C ARG A 286 0.05 -22.61 5.09
N TYR A 287 0.19 -23.65 4.24
CA TYR A 287 -0.85 -24.66 4.10
C TYR A 287 -0.94 -25.57 5.32
N GLU A 288 0.17 -25.86 5.97
CA GLU A 288 0.19 -26.59 7.23
C GLU A 288 -0.50 -25.80 8.33
N GLN A 289 -0.22 -24.51 8.47
CA GLN A 289 -0.88 -23.63 9.43
C GLN A 289 -2.39 -23.55 9.18
N LEU A 290 -2.82 -23.41 7.91
CA LEU A 290 -4.25 -23.41 7.54
C LEU A 290 -4.92 -24.74 7.89
N ARG A 291 -4.26 -25.87 7.60
CA ARG A 291 -4.78 -27.20 7.95
C ARG A 291 -4.90 -27.40 9.45
N GLU A 292 -3.90 -26.96 10.19
CA GLU A 292 -3.90 -27.08 11.65
C GLU A 292 -5.00 -26.24 12.28
N ALA A 293 -5.16 -24.97 11.83
CA ALA A 293 -6.25 -24.11 12.26
C ALA A 293 -7.62 -24.71 11.93
N ALA A 294 -7.81 -25.26 10.73
CA ALA A 294 -9.04 -25.92 10.32
C ALA A 294 -9.33 -27.17 11.16
N ARG A 295 -8.33 -28.00 11.47
CA ARG A 295 -8.47 -29.18 12.32
C ARG A 295 -8.89 -28.79 13.74
N ARG A 296 -8.28 -27.78 14.33
CA ARG A 296 -8.63 -27.28 15.68
C ARG A 296 -10.11 -26.89 15.74
N VAL A 297 -10.57 -26.09 14.80
CA VAL A 297 -11.97 -25.64 14.73
C VAL A 297 -12.93 -26.82 14.54
N THR A 298 -12.58 -27.77 13.69
CA THR A 298 -13.41 -28.98 13.46
C THR A 298 -13.50 -29.84 14.70
N GLN A 299 -12.40 -30.02 15.45
CA GLN A 299 -12.39 -30.76 16.71
C GLN A 299 -13.24 -30.07 17.80
N ASP A 300 -13.18 -28.73 17.87
CA ASP A 300 -13.98 -27.96 18.82
C ASP A 300 -15.49 -28.08 18.52
N LEU A 301 -15.87 -28.10 17.23
CA LEU A 301 -17.24 -28.33 16.80
C LEU A 301 -17.74 -29.74 17.19
N GLN A 302 -16.92 -30.79 17.01
CA GLN A 302 -17.23 -32.14 17.38
C GLN A 302 -17.37 -32.32 18.92
N LYS A 303 -16.47 -31.67 19.68
CA LYS A 303 -16.57 -31.66 21.16
C LYS A 303 -17.82 -30.94 21.64
N GLY A 304 -18.18 -29.80 21.00
CA GLY A 304 -19.40 -29.05 21.32
C GLY A 304 -20.68 -29.81 21.00
N SER A 305 -20.70 -30.64 19.95
CA SER A 305 -21.85 -31.47 19.58
C SER A 305 -22.09 -32.66 20.58
N ASN A 306 -21.01 -33.12 21.20
CA ASN A 306 -21.12 -34.18 22.24
C ASN A 306 -21.61 -33.63 23.58
N PHE A 307 -21.75 -32.32 23.76
CA PHE A 307 -22.23 -31.70 25.01
C PHE A 307 -23.72 -31.28 24.98
N MET A 308 -24.42 -31.47 23.85
CA MET A 308 -25.89 -31.32 23.80
C MET A 308 -26.53 -32.67 23.38
N PRO A 309 -26.94 -33.51 24.34
CA PRO A 309 -27.80 -34.66 24.05
C PRO A 309 -29.23 -34.15 23.83
N GLY A 310 -29.71 -34.17 22.60
CA GLY A 310 -31.14 -34.17 22.34
C GLY A 310 -31.75 -32.94 21.69
N ILE A 311 -31.36 -32.59 20.50
CA ILE A 311 -32.24 -31.95 19.52
C ILE A 311 -32.19 -32.80 18.24
N PRO A 312 -33.24 -33.53 17.88
CA PRO A 312 -33.31 -34.26 16.62
C PRO A 312 -33.36 -33.24 15.48
N TYR A 313 -32.46 -33.38 14.51
CA TYR A 313 -32.65 -32.74 13.23
C TYR A 313 -33.85 -33.37 12.55
N GLU A 314 -34.99 -32.68 12.56
CA GLU A 314 -36.13 -33.01 11.75
C GLU A 314 -35.79 -32.79 10.29
N ASN A 315 -35.60 -33.88 9.56
CA ASN A 315 -35.58 -33.92 8.11
C ASN A 315 -36.94 -33.49 7.58
N GLY A 316 -37.12 -32.23 7.26
CA GLY A 316 -38.26 -31.72 6.52
C GLY A 316 -38.17 -32.10 5.05
N ALA A 317 -38.61 -33.31 4.72
CA ALA A 317 -39.01 -33.66 3.37
C ALA A 317 -40.52 -33.36 3.21
N SER A 318 -40.77 -32.54 2.19
CA SER A 318 -41.99 -32.45 1.36
C SER A 318 -43.38 -32.63 2.04
N GLN A 319 -44.14 -31.55 2.01
CA GLN A 319 -45.55 -31.64 1.53
C GLN A 319 -45.98 -30.30 0.95
N GLN A 320 -46.29 -30.31 -0.34
CA GLN A 320 -47.17 -29.37 -1.01
C GLN A 320 -48.53 -29.40 -0.28
N ASP A 321 -49.10 -28.24 -0.01
CA ASP A 321 -50.50 -28.03 -0.30
C ASP A 321 -50.86 -26.55 -0.43
N THR A 322 -51.53 -26.32 -1.51
CA THR A 322 -52.30 -25.17 -1.96
C THR A 322 -53.29 -24.64 -0.89
N SER A 323 -53.36 -23.35 -0.68
CA SER A 323 -54.61 -22.62 -0.90
C SER A 323 -54.46 -21.10 -0.73
N ALA A 324 -55.07 -20.45 -1.68
CA ALA A 324 -55.27 -19.03 -1.78
C ALA A 324 -56.12 -18.47 -0.63
N ALA A 325 -55.85 -17.26 -0.18
CA ALA A 325 -56.88 -16.22 0.05
C ALA A 325 -56.23 -14.88 0.43
N SER A 326 -56.52 -13.92 -0.40
CA SER A 326 -56.62 -12.49 -0.27
C SER A 326 -56.98 -11.94 1.13
N ILE A 327 -56.50 -10.69 1.37
CA ILE A 327 -57.18 -9.48 1.89
C ILE A 327 -56.12 -8.58 2.52
N SER A 328 -55.70 -7.57 1.91
CA SER A 328 -56.02 -6.12 1.91
C SER A 328 -56.00 -5.43 3.30
N LEU A 329 -55.24 -4.28 3.32
CA LEU A 329 -55.45 -3.08 4.14
C LEU A 329 -55.00 -3.13 5.63
N LEU A 330 -53.88 -2.51 5.93
CA LEU A 330 -53.70 -1.15 6.50
C LEU A 330 -52.24 -0.81 6.57
#